data_f19cf19e21e8bcbd3345b3d76fb7c540
#
_entry.id   f19cf19e21e8bcbd3345b3d76fb7c540
#
_cell.length_a   1.000
_cell.length_b   1.000
_cell.length_c   1.000
_cell.angle_alpha   90.00
_cell.angle_beta   90.00
_cell.angle_gamma   90.00
#
_symmetry.space_group_name_H-M   'P 1'
#
loop_
_entity.id
_entity.type
_entity.pdbx_description
1 polymer ?
#
loop_
_entity_poly.entity_id
_entity_poly.type
_entity_poly.pdbx_seq_one_letter_code
_entity_poly.pdbx_strand_id
1 'polypeptide(L)'
;MSNSPNPWIDMRPGIRRKTITTGATMYQMVAELKAGSHLPEHHHEQEQISHVLSGRLVMITGGARHEVAAGESFYLASNVPHAVDTIEDAVVLDTFSPPRTDYLAVDAAAKSA
;
A
#
# COMPACT_ATOMS: atom_id res chain seq x y z
N MET A 1 -7.49 -4.07 -25.29
CA MET A 1 -7.01 -4.23 -23.90
C MET A 1 -5.49 -4.13 -23.88
N SER A 2 -4.96 -3.32 -23.02
CA SER A 2 -3.51 -3.22 -22.88
C SER A 2 -2.98 -4.45 -22.13
N ASN A 3 -1.95 -5.10 -22.68
CA ASN A 3 -1.27 -6.21 -22.03
C ASN A 3 0.03 -5.76 -21.35
N SER A 4 0.29 -4.45 -21.32
CA SER A 4 1.47 -3.94 -20.63
C SER A 4 1.32 -4.17 -19.14
N PRO A 5 2.33 -4.75 -18.48
CA PRO A 5 2.28 -4.90 -17.03
C PRO A 5 2.27 -3.52 -16.38
N ASN A 6 1.66 -3.42 -15.22
CA ASN A 6 1.72 -2.21 -14.42
C ASN A 6 3.16 -2.01 -13.94
N PRO A 7 3.66 -0.77 -13.91
CA PRO A 7 5.02 -0.50 -13.48
C PRO A 7 5.16 -0.55 -11.96
N TRP A 8 6.37 -0.84 -11.51
CA TRP A 8 6.76 -0.53 -10.14
C TRP A 8 6.95 0.98 -10.02
N ILE A 9 6.36 1.56 -9.00
CA ILE A 9 6.46 2.99 -8.71
C ILE A 9 7.17 3.17 -7.38
N ASP A 10 8.28 3.89 -7.39
CA ASP A 10 8.96 4.26 -6.15
C ASP A 10 8.14 5.33 -5.45
N MET A 11 7.76 5.06 -4.21
CA MET A 11 6.97 5.99 -3.41
C MET A 11 7.86 6.89 -2.57
N ARG A 12 8.87 6.31 -1.95
CA ARG A 12 9.87 6.97 -1.12
C ARG A 12 11.01 5.98 -0.86
N PRO A 13 12.14 6.40 -0.26
CA PRO A 13 13.25 5.50 -0.01
C PRO A 13 12.81 4.21 0.69
N GLY A 14 13.12 3.07 0.07
CA GLY A 14 12.80 1.75 0.62
C GLY A 14 11.37 1.28 0.41
N ILE A 15 10.51 2.05 -0.22
CA ILE A 15 9.09 1.69 -0.43
C ILE A 15 8.72 1.85 -1.89
N ARG A 16 8.23 0.78 -2.51
CA ARG A 16 7.68 0.81 -3.87
C ARG A 16 6.39 0.01 -3.95
N ARG A 17 5.57 0.34 -4.91
CA ARG A 17 4.28 -0.32 -5.14
C ARG A 17 4.06 -0.67 -6.59
N LYS A 18 3.17 -1.63 -6.81
CA LYS A 18 2.71 -2.00 -8.15
C LYS A 18 1.22 -2.30 -8.10
N THR A 19 0.44 -1.65 -8.97
CA THR A 19 -0.99 -1.94 -9.11
C THR A 19 -1.16 -3.36 -9.66
N ILE A 20 -2.00 -4.15 -9.00
CA ILE A 20 -2.35 -5.50 -9.46
C ILE A 20 -3.56 -5.41 -10.36
N THR A 21 -4.64 -4.85 -9.86
CA THR A 21 -5.90 -4.73 -10.61
C THR A 21 -6.77 -3.62 -10.02
N THR A 22 -7.75 -3.18 -10.79
CA THR A 22 -8.73 -2.21 -10.34
C THR A 22 -10.10 -2.58 -10.91
N GLY A 23 -11.14 -2.39 -10.11
CA GLY A 23 -12.52 -2.58 -10.51
C GLY A 23 -13.32 -1.30 -10.36
N ALA A 24 -14.64 -1.40 -10.41
CA ALA A 24 -15.52 -0.24 -10.28
C ALA A 24 -15.46 0.38 -8.88
N THR A 25 -15.35 -0.44 -7.84
CA THR A 25 -15.40 0.01 -6.45
C THR A 25 -14.21 -0.43 -5.62
N MET A 26 -13.27 -1.16 -6.19
CA MET A 26 -12.14 -1.77 -5.49
C MET A 26 -10.86 -1.61 -6.29
N TYR A 27 -9.75 -1.61 -5.57
CA TYR A 27 -8.41 -1.49 -6.14
C TYR A 27 -7.45 -2.35 -5.31
N GLN A 28 -6.48 -2.95 -5.96
CA GLN A 28 -5.50 -3.79 -5.28
C GLN A 28 -4.09 -3.51 -5.78
N MET A 29 -3.15 -3.42 -4.84
CA MET A 29 -1.73 -3.26 -5.16
C MET A 29 -0.88 -4.14 -4.26
N VAL A 30 0.34 -4.41 -4.71
CA VAL A 30 1.39 -4.99 -3.88
C VAL A 30 2.40 -3.89 -3.55
N ALA A 31 2.85 -3.86 -2.31
CA ALA A 31 3.91 -2.96 -1.85
C ALA A 31 5.09 -3.77 -1.34
N GLU A 32 6.29 -3.30 -1.64
CA GLU A 32 7.54 -3.83 -1.08
C GLU A 32 8.15 -2.75 -0.20
N LEU A 33 8.44 -3.11 1.05
CA LEU A 33 8.98 -2.19 2.04
C LEU A 33 10.25 -2.81 2.62
N LYS A 34 11.34 -2.06 2.56
CA LYS A 34 12.61 -2.51 3.16
C LYS A 34 12.63 -2.25 4.64
N ALA A 35 13.29 -3.13 5.38
CA ALA A 35 13.51 -2.94 6.82
C ALA A 35 14.09 -1.55 7.10
N GLY A 36 13.55 -0.88 8.11
CA GLY A 36 13.94 0.47 8.47
C GLY A 36 13.24 1.58 7.68
N SER A 37 12.43 1.24 6.65
CA SER A 37 11.66 2.25 5.93
C SER A 37 10.50 2.76 6.78
N HIS A 38 10.13 4.03 6.55
CA HIS A 38 9.07 4.69 7.29
C HIS A 38 8.13 5.39 6.31
N LEU A 39 6.84 5.10 6.44
CA LEU A 39 5.80 5.81 5.72
C LEU A 39 5.18 6.81 6.72
N PRO A 40 5.34 8.13 6.51
CA PRO A 40 4.82 9.14 7.42
C PRO A 40 3.30 9.09 7.54
N GLU A 41 2.79 9.64 8.62
CA GLU A 41 1.36 9.72 8.84
C GLU A 41 0.66 10.41 7.67
N HIS A 42 -0.37 9.78 7.17
CA HIS A 42 -1.20 10.25 6.07
C HIS A 42 -2.60 9.67 6.22
N HIS A 43 -3.53 10.20 5.44
CA HIS A 43 -4.89 9.67 5.38
C HIS A 43 -5.42 9.79 3.95
N HIS A 44 -6.43 9.02 3.63
CA HIS A 44 -7.10 9.04 2.33
C HIS A 44 -8.55 8.59 2.49
N GLU A 45 -9.40 8.94 1.53
CA GLU A 45 -10.82 8.62 1.59
C GLU A 45 -11.09 7.12 1.49
N GLN A 46 -10.21 6.36 0.86
CA GLN A 46 -10.38 4.92 0.72
C GLN A 46 -10.24 4.22 2.08
N GLU A 47 -11.14 3.28 2.34
CA GLU A 47 -10.83 2.27 3.35
C GLU A 47 -9.82 1.29 2.78
N GLN A 48 -9.06 0.63 3.64
CA GLN A 48 -7.92 -0.18 3.25
C GLN A 48 -7.83 -1.44 4.10
N ILE A 49 -7.51 -2.56 3.46
CA ILE A 49 -7.05 -3.75 4.15
C ILE A 49 -5.62 -4.01 3.69
N SER A 50 -4.70 -4.09 4.66
CA SER A 50 -3.31 -4.46 4.40
C SER A 50 -3.08 -5.89 4.86
N HIS A 51 -2.73 -6.77 3.93
CA HIS A 51 -2.40 -8.16 4.26
C HIS A 51 -0.90 -8.37 4.05
N VAL A 52 -0.19 -8.75 5.11
CA VAL A 52 1.25 -8.97 5.04
C VAL A 52 1.51 -10.37 4.48
N LEU A 53 2.13 -10.43 3.30
CA LEU A 53 2.50 -11.69 2.65
C LEU A 53 3.81 -12.25 3.21
N SER A 54 4.76 -11.37 3.50
CA SER A 54 6.04 -11.75 4.08
C SER A 54 6.60 -10.59 4.91
N GLY A 55 7.44 -10.90 5.87
CA GLY A 55 8.08 -9.90 6.71
C GLY A 55 7.21 -9.43 7.86
N ARG A 56 7.51 -8.23 8.35
CA ARG A 56 6.86 -7.68 9.55
C ARG A 56 6.91 -6.16 9.53
N LEU A 57 5.79 -5.53 9.85
CA LEU A 57 5.69 -4.08 9.96
C LEU A 57 4.90 -3.68 11.21
N VAL A 58 4.94 -2.40 11.53
CA VAL A 58 4.12 -1.79 12.57
C VAL A 58 3.19 -0.78 11.92
N MET A 59 1.90 -0.97 12.09
CA MET A 59 0.88 -0.01 11.70
C MET A 59 0.63 0.91 12.88
N ILE A 60 0.79 2.23 12.66
CA ILE A 60 0.64 3.24 13.71
C ILE A 60 -0.62 4.04 13.42
N THR A 61 -1.61 3.93 14.29
CA THR A 61 -2.90 4.63 14.13
C THR A 61 -3.57 4.80 15.49
N GLY A 62 -4.29 5.91 15.65
CA GLY A 62 -5.00 6.18 16.91
C GLY A 62 -4.09 6.28 18.12
N GLY A 63 -2.83 6.68 17.94
CA GLY A 63 -1.85 6.76 19.02
C GLY A 63 -1.30 5.41 19.47
N ALA A 64 -1.63 4.32 18.77
CA ALA A 64 -1.19 2.97 19.11
C ALA A 64 -0.34 2.37 18.00
N ARG A 65 0.56 1.46 18.37
CA ARG A 65 1.43 0.71 17.47
C ARG A 65 0.93 -0.74 17.41
N HIS A 66 0.63 -1.20 16.19
CA HIS A 66 0.12 -2.55 15.95
C HIS A 66 1.10 -3.31 15.08
N GLU A 67 1.70 -4.34 15.64
CA GLU A 67 2.60 -5.20 14.88
C GLU A 67 1.80 -6.13 13.99
N VAL A 68 2.15 -6.19 12.71
CA VAL A 68 1.47 -7.03 11.70
C VAL A 68 2.53 -7.89 11.04
N ALA A 69 2.41 -9.20 11.20
CA ALA A 69 3.34 -10.17 10.65
C ALA A 69 2.75 -10.91 9.45
N ALA A 70 3.60 -11.68 8.78
CA ALA A 70 3.19 -12.50 7.62
C ALA A 70 1.95 -13.33 7.94
N GLY A 71 0.95 -13.28 7.05
CA GLY A 71 -0.33 -13.97 7.20
C GLY A 71 -1.39 -13.17 7.94
N GLU A 72 -1.05 -12.01 8.48
CA GLU A 72 -1.99 -11.17 9.22
C GLU A 72 -2.48 -9.99 8.38
N SER A 73 -3.68 -9.53 8.67
CA SER A 73 -4.31 -8.39 8.02
C SER A 73 -4.63 -7.29 9.01
N PHE A 74 -4.61 -6.05 8.53
CA PHE A 74 -4.97 -4.87 9.33
C PHE A 74 -5.95 -4.01 8.54
N TYR A 75 -7.06 -3.61 9.17
CA TYR A 75 -8.08 -2.77 8.55
C TYR A 75 -7.91 -1.31 8.95
N LEU A 76 -8.00 -0.42 7.96
CA LEU A 76 -7.98 1.03 8.13
C LEU A 76 -9.27 1.63 7.57
N ALA A 77 -10.04 2.28 8.42
CA ALA A 77 -11.27 2.96 7.99
C ALA A 77 -10.94 4.19 7.14
N SER A 78 -11.92 4.64 6.37
CA SER A 78 -11.81 5.87 5.55
C SER A 78 -11.33 7.05 6.39
N ASN A 79 -10.34 7.77 5.88
CA ASN A 79 -9.77 9.00 6.47
C ASN A 79 -9.10 8.84 7.84
N VAL A 80 -8.85 7.63 8.29
CA VAL A 80 -8.11 7.42 9.54
C VAL A 80 -6.61 7.66 9.30
N PRO A 81 -6.00 8.60 10.03
CA PRO A 81 -4.56 8.84 9.91
C PRO A 81 -3.76 7.61 10.34
N HIS A 82 -2.77 7.26 9.55
CA HIS A 82 -1.90 6.11 9.83
C HIS A 82 -0.50 6.30 9.27
N ALA A 83 0.45 5.62 9.90
CA ALA A 83 1.84 5.57 9.49
C ALA A 83 2.33 4.13 9.57
N VAL A 84 3.45 3.84 8.93
CA VAL A 84 4.02 2.49 8.92
C VAL A 84 5.52 2.54 9.20
N ASP A 85 5.98 1.71 10.13
CA ASP A 85 7.39 1.40 10.32
C ASP A 85 7.63 -0.04 9.89
N THR A 86 8.67 -0.27 9.09
CA THR A 86 8.99 -1.61 8.61
C THR A 86 10.10 -2.21 9.45
N ILE A 87 9.82 -3.36 10.09
CA ILE A 87 10.76 -4.05 10.97
C ILE A 87 11.66 -5.00 10.17
N GLU A 88 11.04 -5.81 9.31
CA GLU A 88 11.71 -6.74 8.40
C GLU A 88 11.26 -6.42 6.99
N ASP A 89 12.11 -6.71 5.98
CA ASP A 89 11.69 -6.59 4.58
C ASP A 89 10.33 -7.23 4.41
N ALA A 90 9.36 -6.44 3.93
CA ALA A 90 7.97 -6.87 3.88
C ALA A 90 7.40 -6.77 2.48
N VAL A 91 6.50 -7.70 2.16
CA VAL A 91 5.65 -7.65 0.99
C VAL A 91 4.21 -7.61 1.48
N VAL A 92 3.46 -6.60 1.05
CA VAL A 92 2.12 -6.32 1.55
C VAL A 92 1.15 -6.24 0.39
N LEU A 93 0.03 -6.93 0.51
CA LEU A 93 -1.09 -6.83 -0.41
C LEU A 93 -2.08 -5.83 0.16
N ASP A 94 -2.26 -4.69 -0.50
CA ASP A 94 -3.17 -3.64 -0.07
C ASP A 94 -4.41 -3.62 -0.96
N THR A 95 -5.57 -3.65 -0.34
CA THR A 95 -6.87 -3.54 -1.00
C THR A 95 -7.56 -2.27 -0.55
N PHE A 96 -8.01 -1.46 -1.50
CA PHE A 96 -8.65 -0.17 -1.25
C PHE A 96 -10.05 -0.12 -1.87
N SER A 97 -10.96 0.61 -1.23
CA SER A 97 -12.25 0.96 -1.78
C SER A 97 -12.66 2.37 -1.36
N PRO A 98 -13.01 3.27 -2.29
CA PRO A 98 -13.00 3.16 -3.74
C PRO A 98 -11.57 3.07 -4.31
N PRO A 99 -11.42 2.93 -5.64
CA PRO A 99 -10.10 2.82 -6.27
C PRO A 99 -9.19 4.02 -6.00
N ARG A 100 -7.90 3.77 -6.00
CA ARG A 100 -6.85 4.79 -5.88
C ARG A 100 -6.64 5.45 -7.24
N THR A 101 -7.52 6.39 -7.58
CA THR A 101 -7.44 7.11 -8.86
C THR A 101 -6.15 7.92 -9.00
N ASP A 102 -5.61 8.40 -7.89
CA ASP A 102 -4.31 9.07 -7.85
C ASP A 102 -3.18 8.13 -8.30
N TYR A 103 -3.15 6.91 -7.78
CA TYR A 103 -2.14 5.91 -8.16
C TYR A 103 -2.33 5.45 -9.60
N LEU A 104 -3.57 5.28 -10.05
CA LEU A 104 -3.86 4.90 -11.44
C LEU A 104 -3.37 5.97 -12.42
N ALA A 105 -3.49 7.25 -12.07
CA ALA A 105 -2.98 8.35 -12.89
C ALA A 105 -1.45 8.32 -12.99
N VAL A 106 -0.77 8.03 -11.89
CA VAL A 106 0.70 7.89 -11.87
C VAL A 106 1.13 6.70 -12.74
N ASP A 107 0.41 5.58 -12.64
CA ASP A 107 0.69 4.39 -13.46
C ASP A 107 0.57 4.71 -14.95
N ALA A 108 -0.49 5.42 -15.34
CA ALA A 108 -0.73 5.80 -16.73
C ALA A 108 0.39 6.70 -17.26
N ALA A 109 0.82 7.68 -16.46
CA ALA A 109 1.92 8.57 -16.81
C ALA A 109 3.24 7.79 -16.98
N ALA A 110 3.52 6.84 -16.07
CA ALA A 110 4.72 6.02 -16.13
C ALA A 110 4.74 5.12 -17.38
N LYS A 111 3.59 4.59 -17.79
CA LYS A 111 3.49 3.77 -19.00
C LYS A 111 3.67 4.58 -20.29
N SER A 112 3.36 5.88 -20.23
CA SER A 112 3.47 6.77 -21.39
C SER A 112 4.87 7.36 -21.56
N ALA A 113 5.71 7.21 -20.56
CA ALA A 113 7.05 7.79 -20.54
C ALA A 113 8.02 7.06 -21.51
#